data_48885ba637d1734fefc9497f92db2ef4
#
_entry.id   48885ba637d1734fefc9497f92db2ef4
#
_cell.length_a   1.000
_cell.length_b   1.000
_cell.length_c   1.000
_cell.angle_alpha   90.00
_cell.angle_beta   90.00
_cell.angle_gamma   90.00
#
_symmetry.space_group_name_H-M   'P 1'
#
loop_
_entity.id
_entity.type
_entity.pdbx_description
1 polymer ?
#
loop_
_entity_poly.entity_id
_entity_poly.type
_entity_poly.pdbx_seq_one_letter_code
_entity_poly.pdbx_strand_id
1 'polypeptide(L)'
;MKKGMLLICAMLALTASAQKRVSIDELQALWQTKNIQGPKNGGILDLVGMFNLSYPTYSGSEFLTDVSRPADKQKWIITLDRPNGYASFAEGSDDASSESMQACVWKRSNGHKLFAIAFEQQSSQVKAFVAFYDLDPATGILKPEKGLTRLFAPNHPEGIVHISLPQHGKDMKITEYYINAMFAINHVYAWDGMKPGREHVEIESIDKMWAEYSNQAMMDGEHPATRYAIIDIDRDGSPELMLGAASDDYQAVFALYDGKYELIAAKDYKRSLNFYPPKAVGSAGGCGTGCFYIDWTLLESSRPKHHIENQQEYNFETDTMVDHYSLDGREVVHAEEGDRLVKSFGESVDYNIPWRPLR
;
A
#
# COMPACT_ATOMS: atom_id res chain seq x y z
N MET A 1 -28.48 -0.86 -38.52
CA MET A 1 -27.64 -0.78 -37.33
C MET A 1 -26.69 0.45 -37.28
N LYS A 2 -26.59 1.29 -38.32
CA LYS A 2 -25.74 2.51 -38.32
C LYS A 2 -26.41 3.78 -37.76
N LYS A 3 -27.71 3.82 -37.53
CA LYS A 3 -28.44 5.03 -37.10
C LYS A 3 -28.47 5.25 -35.58
N GLY A 4 -28.21 4.23 -34.75
CA GLY A 4 -28.22 4.39 -33.29
C GLY A 4 -26.94 5.03 -32.74
N MET A 5 -25.80 4.78 -33.38
CA MET A 5 -24.50 5.30 -32.95
C MET A 5 -24.34 6.81 -33.20
N LEU A 6 -25.03 7.35 -34.24
CA LEU A 6 -24.95 8.78 -34.57
C LEU A 6 -25.73 9.66 -33.58
N LEU A 7 -26.77 9.13 -32.93
CA LEU A 7 -27.58 9.88 -31.97
C LEU A 7 -26.85 10.05 -30.63
N ILE A 8 -26.01 9.08 -30.24
CA ILE A 8 -25.20 9.15 -28.99
C ILE A 8 -24.08 10.19 -29.14
N CYS A 9 -23.44 10.27 -30.31
CA CYS A 9 -22.43 11.30 -30.57
C CYS A 9 -23.00 12.74 -30.63
N ALA A 10 -24.25 12.92 -31.07
CA ALA A 10 -24.86 14.24 -31.19
C ALA A 10 -25.29 14.84 -29.83
N MET A 11 -25.62 14.00 -28.83
CA MET A 11 -25.95 14.51 -27.49
C MET A 11 -24.72 14.86 -26.65
N LEU A 12 -23.54 14.33 -26.98
CA LEU A 12 -22.30 14.63 -26.28
C LEU A 12 -21.66 15.97 -26.70
N ALA A 13 -22.08 16.56 -27.79
CA ALA A 13 -21.50 17.79 -28.34
C ALA A 13 -22.06 19.09 -27.71
N LEU A 14 -23.04 19.02 -26.82
CA LEU A 14 -23.79 20.21 -26.37
C LEU A 14 -23.41 20.75 -24.97
N THR A 15 -22.38 20.17 -24.29
CA THR A 15 -21.97 20.69 -22.96
C THR A 15 -20.47 20.81 -22.81
N ALA A 16 -19.83 21.61 -23.64
CA ALA A 16 -18.45 22.07 -23.40
C ALA A 16 -18.46 23.29 -22.44
N SER A 17 -19.08 23.14 -21.26
CA SER A 17 -18.76 23.99 -20.12
C SER A 17 -17.63 23.32 -19.36
N ALA A 18 -16.61 24.08 -18.93
CA ALA A 18 -15.51 23.58 -18.13
C ALA A 18 -16.07 22.69 -16.98
N GLN A 19 -16.01 21.37 -17.16
CA GLN A 19 -16.49 20.45 -16.16
C GLN A 19 -15.56 20.56 -14.95
N LYS A 20 -16.13 20.96 -13.82
CA LYS A 20 -15.44 20.97 -12.54
C LYS A 20 -14.93 19.56 -12.28
N ARG A 21 -13.62 19.39 -12.06
CA ARG A 21 -13.05 18.13 -11.63
C ARG A 21 -13.71 17.71 -10.33
N VAL A 22 -14.26 16.50 -10.30
CA VAL A 22 -14.94 15.94 -9.13
C VAL A 22 -13.91 15.25 -8.26
N SER A 23 -13.90 15.51 -6.96
CA SER A 23 -12.97 14.82 -6.06
C SER A 23 -13.31 13.34 -5.93
N ILE A 24 -12.34 12.52 -5.56
CA ILE A 24 -12.54 11.08 -5.37
C ILE A 24 -13.59 10.80 -4.27
N ASP A 25 -13.67 11.63 -3.25
CA ASP A 25 -14.68 11.52 -2.19
C ASP A 25 -16.10 11.83 -2.72
N GLU A 26 -16.22 12.82 -3.63
CA GLU A 26 -17.47 13.09 -4.34
C GLU A 26 -17.86 11.94 -5.28
N LEU A 27 -16.90 11.32 -5.97
CA LEU A 27 -17.14 10.13 -6.80
C LEU A 27 -17.63 8.96 -5.98
N GLN A 28 -17.04 8.71 -4.82
CA GLN A 28 -17.47 7.64 -3.90
C GLN A 28 -18.94 7.85 -3.46
N ALA A 29 -19.34 9.08 -3.21
CA ALA A 29 -20.71 9.40 -2.82
C ALA A 29 -21.69 9.27 -3.99
N LEU A 30 -21.27 9.59 -5.21
CA LEU A 30 -22.11 9.58 -6.41
C LEU A 30 -22.25 8.18 -7.02
N TRP A 31 -21.15 7.44 -7.12
CA TRP A 31 -21.17 6.10 -7.68
C TRP A 31 -21.98 5.19 -6.78
N GLN A 32 -22.65 4.23 -7.39
CA GLN A 32 -23.53 3.29 -6.68
C GLN A 32 -24.81 3.88 -6.06
N THR A 33 -25.20 5.09 -6.45
CA THR A 33 -26.48 5.67 -6.00
C THR A 33 -27.69 5.07 -6.73
N LYS A 34 -27.49 4.55 -7.93
CA LYS A 34 -28.59 4.06 -8.80
C LYS A 34 -28.20 2.83 -9.61
N ASN A 35 -29.20 2.08 -10.04
CA ASN A 35 -29.03 1.06 -11.07
C ASN A 35 -28.76 1.74 -12.42
N ILE A 36 -27.93 1.11 -13.25
CA ILE A 36 -27.61 1.57 -14.59
C ILE A 36 -28.20 0.59 -15.60
N GLN A 37 -28.98 1.10 -16.58
CA GLN A 37 -29.48 0.27 -17.66
C GLN A 37 -28.39 0.15 -18.74
N GLY A 38 -27.82 -1.00 -18.86
CA GLY A 38 -26.86 -1.36 -19.90
C GLY A 38 -27.47 -2.23 -21.01
N PRO A 39 -26.71 -2.50 -22.06
CA PRO A 39 -27.12 -3.46 -23.10
C PRO A 39 -27.02 -4.90 -22.58
N LYS A 40 -28.02 -5.74 -22.91
CA LYS A 40 -28.09 -7.14 -22.44
C LYS A 40 -26.80 -7.95 -22.68
N ASN A 41 -26.12 -7.73 -23.80
CA ASN A 41 -24.90 -8.44 -24.21
C ASN A 41 -23.75 -7.46 -24.50
N GLY A 42 -23.72 -6.32 -23.82
CA GLY A 42 -22.70 -5.32 -24.02
C GLY A 42 -21.30 -5.82 -23.66
N GLY A 43 -20.32 -5.39 -24.46
CA GLY A 43 -18.90 -5.55 -24.15
C GLY A 43 -18.42 -4.50 -23.17
N ILE A 44 -17.15 -4.54 -22.82
CA ILE A 44 -16.54 -3.63 -21.82
C ILE A 44 -16.76 -2.15 -22.18
N LEU A 45 -16.61 -1.75 -23.43
CA LEU A 45 -16.82 -0.35 -23.85
C LEU A 45 -18.28 0.09 -23.73
N ASP A 46 -19.25 -0.81 -23.99
CA ASP A 46 -20.66 -0.48 -23.82
C ASP A 46 -20.98 -0.21 -22.35
N LEU A 47 -20.41 -1.04 -21.44
CA LEU A 47 -20.60 -0.89 -19.99
C LEU A 47 -19.96 0.39 -19.47
N VAL A 48 -18.72 0.69 -19.87
CA VAL A 48 -18.03 1.93 -19.52
C VAL A 48 -18.81 3.13 -20.07
N GLY A 49 -19.30 3.06 -21.30
CA GLY A 49 -20.12 4.11 -21.91
C GLY A 49 -21.41 4.39 -21.15
N MET A 50 -22.13 3.35 -20.76
CA MET A 50 -23.37 3.48 -19.97
C MET A 50 -23.10 4.01 -18.57
N PHE A 51 -21.98 3.59 -17.97
CA PHE A 51 -21.53 4.13 -16.69
C PHE A 51 -21.31 5.64 -16.78
N ASN A 52 -20.55 6.12 -17.77
CA ASN A 52 -20.27 7.55 -17.97
C ASN A 52 -21.52 8.37 -18.27
N LEU A 53 -22.46 7.83 -19.08
CA LEU A 53 -23.75 8.49 -19.30
C LEU A 53 -24.57 8.61 -18.01
N SER A 54 -24.41 7.67 -17.09
CA SER A 54 -25.10 7.68 -15.81
C SER A 54 -24.46 8.63 -14.80
N TYR A 55 -23.18 8.92 -14.94
CA TYR A 55 -22.40 9.81 -14.07
C TYR A 55 -21.59 10.83 -14.90
N PRO A 56 -22.29 11.78 -15.56
CA PRO A 56 -21.67 12.69 -16.55
C PRO A 56 -20.73 13.74 -15.96
N THR A 57 -20.68 13.88 -14.64
CA THR A 57 -19.80 14.85 -13.95
C THR A 57 -18.35 14.41 -13.89
N TYR A 58 -18.05 13.22 -14.40
CA TYR A 58 -16.72 12.67 -14.42
C TYR A 58 -15.94 13.18 -15.65
N SER A 59 -14.71 13.66 -15.46
CA SER A 59 -13.85 14.19 -16.54
C SER A 59 -13.50 13.13 -17.60
N GLY A 60 -13.57 11.87 -17.25
CA GLY A 60 -13.27 10.73 -18.12
C GLY A 60 -14.25 10.48 -19.28
N SER A 61 -15.32 11.28 -19.48
CA SER A 61 -16.22 11.11 -20.63
C SER A 61 -15.51 11.34 -21.99
N GLU A 62 -14.39 12.05 -22.00
CA GLU A 62 -13.62 12.33 -23.19
C GLU A 62 -12.89 11.10 -23.75
N PHE A 63 -12.49 10.13 -22.92
CA PHE A 63 -11.76 8.96 -23.38
C PHE A 63 -12.59 8.07 -24.32
N LEU A 64 -13.91 8.00 -24.17
CA LEU A 64 -14.76 7.27 -25.12
C LEU A 64 -14.72 7.87 -26.52
N THR A 65 -14.58 9.17 -26.62
CA THR A 65 -14.39 9.85 -27.89
C THR A 65 -13.01 9.56 -28.46
N ASP A 66 -12.01 9.48 -27.59
CA ASP A 66 -10.62 9.19 -27.97
C ASP A 66 -10.42 7.77 -28.52
N VAL A 67 -11.18 6.77 -28.02
CA VAL A 67 -11.12 5.38 -28.52
C VAL A 67 -11.32 5.29 -30.04
N SER A 68 -12.08 6.20 -30.62
CA SER A 68 -12.34 6.24 -32.08
C SER A 68 -11.29 7.03 -32.86
N ARG A 69 -10.36 7.74 -32.23
CA ARG A 69 -9.31 8.53 -32.87
C ARG A 69 -8.11 7.66 -33.26
N PRO A 70 -7.35 8.05 -34.30
CA PRO A 70 -6.04 7.46 -34.52
C PRO A 70 -5.12 7.61 -33.30
N ALA A 71 -4.26 6.61 -33.04
CA ALA A 71 -3.43 6.56 -31.83
C ALA A 71 -2.54 7.82 -31.65
N ASP A 72 -2.05 8.38 -32.76
CA ASP A 72 -1.23 9.60 -32.76
C ASP A 72 -2.01 10.88 -32.41
N LYS A 73 -3.32 10.79 -32.33
CA LYS A 73 -4.24 11.91 -31.99
C LYS A 73 -5.00 11.68 -30.69
N GLN A 74 -4.73 10.57 -30.01
CA GLN A 74 -5.34 10.28 -28.72
C GLN A 74 -4.65 11.12 -27.63
N LYS A 75 -5.47 11.69 -26.75
CA LYS A 75 -4.99 12.35 -25.53
C LYS A 75 -4.78 11.37 -24.39
N TRP A 76 -5.48 10.25 -24.45
CA TRP A 76 -5.45 9.21 -23.44
C TRP A 76 -4.62 8.03 -23.90
N ILE A 77 -3.83 7.47 -22.99
CA ILE A 77 -3.20 6.16 -23.20
C ILE A 77 -4.29 5.11 -22.94
N ILE A 78 -4.67 4.40 -24.00
CA ILE A 78 -5.81 3.48 -23.96
C ILE A 78 -5.34 2.05 -24.17
N THR A 79 -5.65 1.17 -23.21
CA THR A 79 -5.53 -0.28 -23.38
C THR A 79 -6.92 -0.88 -23.44
N LEU A 80 -7.21 -1.63 -24.50
CA LEU A 80 -8.51 -2.27 -24.71
C LEU A 80 -8.36 -3.75 -25.04
N ASP A 81 -8.79 -4.60 -24.13
CA ASP A 81 -8.81 -6.06 -24.30
C ASP A 81 -10.26 -6.58 -24.23
N ARG A 82 -10.94 -6.51 -25.39
CA ARG A 82 -12.34 -6.92 -25.52
C ARG A 82 -12.59 -8.39 -25.20
N PRO A 83 -11.73 -9.34 -25.64
CA PRO A 83 -11.89 -10.75 -25.31
C PRO A 83 -11.87 -11.04 -23.81
N ASN A 84 -11.00 -10.37 -23.06
CA ASN A 84 -10.87 -10.51 -21.62
C ASN A 84 -11.78 -9.56 -20.83
N GLY A 85 -12.52 -8.68 -21.52
CA GLY A 85 -13.46 -7.76 -20.86
C GLY A 85 -12.75 -6.69 -20.02
N TYR A 86 -11.61 -6.18 -20.52
CA TYR A 86 -10.80 -5.19 -19.85
C TYR A 86 -10.63 -3.90 -20.65
N ALA A 87 -10.57 -2.77 -19.96
CA ALA A 87 -10.21 -1.48 -20.53
C ALA A 87 -9.46 -0.64 -19.48
N SER A 88 -8.44 0.09 -19.92
CA SER A 88 -7.81 1.12 -19.11
C SER A 88 -7.59 2.41 -19.91
N PHE A 89 -7.63 3.52 -19.19
CA PHE A 89 -7.50 4.86 -19.70
C PHE A 89 -6.64 5.66 -18.74
N ALA A 90 -5.53 6.21 -19.20
CA ALA A 90 -4.65 7.06 -18.41
C ALA A 90 -4.41 8.37 -19.17
N GLU A 91 -4.43 9.49 -18.46
CA GLU A 91 -4.11 10.79 -19.06
C GLU A 91 -2.62 10.83 -19.41
N GLY A 92 -2.31 11.18 -20.65
CA GLY A 92 -0.95 11.22 -21.17
C GLY A 92 -0.19 12.51 -20.85
N SER A 93 -0.46 13.14 -19.69
CA SER A 93 0.19 14.38 -19.29
C SER A 93 1.27 14.15 -18.22
N ASP A 94 2.37 14.88 -18.33
CA ASP A 94 3.42 14.94 -17.30
C ASP A 94 3.01 15.83 -16.10
N ASP A 95 1.75 16.25 -16.04
CA ASP A 95 1.24 17.11 -14.98
C ASP A 95 1.02 16.33 -13.69
N ALA A 96 1.35 16.96 -12.57
CA ALA A 96 1.22 16.43 -11.20
C ALA A 96 -0.23 16.05 -10.78
N SER A 97 -1.18 16.11 -11.71
CA SER A 97 -2.59 15.76 -11.50
C SER A 97 -3.11 14.85 -12.61
N SER A 98 -2.47 13.67 -12.79
CA SER A 98 -2.95 12.70 -13.77
C SER A 98 -4.11 11.88 -13.21
N GLU A 99 -5.06 11.57 -14.07
CA GLU A 99 -6.20 10.71 -13.77
C GLU A 99 -6.05 9.39 -14.54
N SER A 100 -6.38 8.29 -13.90
CA SER A 100 -6.48 7.01 -14.57
C SER A 100 -7.76 6.27 -14.19
N MET A 101 -8.26 5.47 -15.12
CA MET A 101 -9.41 4.63 -14.92
C MET A 101 -9.17 3.24 -15.51
N GLN A 102 -9.57 2.23 -14.77
CA GLN A 102 -9.59 0.85 -15.25
C GLN A 102 -11.00 0.28 -15.11
N ALA A 103 -11.36 -0.61 -16.01
CA ALA A 103 -12.62 -1.35 -15.93
C ALA A 103 -12.41 -2.80 -16.34
N CYS A 104 -13.07 -3.73 -15.64
CA CYS A 104 -13.08 -5.13 -16.04
C CYS A 104 -14.40 -5.82 -15.73
N VAL A 105 -14.60 -6.99 -16.35
CA VAL A 105 -15.80 -7.81 -16.21
C VAL A 105 -15.43 -9.25 -15.92
N TRP A 106 -15.85 -9.75 -14.77
CA TRP A 106 -15.75 -11.18 -14.43
C TRP A 106 -17.06 -11.92 -14.68
N LYS A 107 -16.96 -13.17 -15.10
CA LYS A 107 -18.12 -14.08 -15.11
C LYS A 107 -18.28 -14.69 -13.72
N ARG A 108 -19.47 -14.56 -13.14
CA ARG A 108 -19.85 -15.17 -11.87
C ARG A 108 -20.36 -16.59 -12.07
N SER A 109 -20.19 -17.44 -11.06
CA SER A 109 -20.68 -18.83 -11.08
C SER A 109 -22.22 -18.95 -11.16
N ASN A 110 -22.94 -17.91 -10.77
CA ASN A 110 -24.40 -17.83 -10.87
C ASN A 110 -24.93 -17.40 -12.27
N GLY A 111 -24.04 -17.22 -13.25
CA GLY A 111 -24.40 -16.79 -14.60
C GLY A 111 -24.46 -15.27 -14.80
N HIS A 112 -24.41 -14.47 -13.73
CA HIS A 112 -24.26 -13.03 -13.81
C HIS A 112 -22.82 -12.62 -14.17
N LYS A 113 -22.60 -11.32 -14.31
CA LYS A 113 -21.25 -10.75 -14.44
C LYS A 113 -21.03 -9.72 -13.33
N LEU A 114 -19.79 -9.62 -12.84
CA LEU A 114 -19.37 -8.52 -11.99
C LEU A 114 -18.62 -7.51 -12.86
N PHE A 115 -19.12 -6.30 -12.95
CA PHE A 115 -18.45 -5.17 -13.57
C PHE A 115 -17.76 -4.35 -12.49
N ALA A 116 -16.46 -4.14 -12.61
CA ALA A 116 -15.71 -3.23 -11.75
C ALA A 116 -15.20 -2.04 -12.55
N ILE A 117 -15.18 -0.89 -11.88
CA ILE A 117 -14.57 0.32 -12.40
C ILE A 117 -13.73 0.94 -11.29
N ALA A 118 -12.45 1.13 -11.56
CA ALA A 118 -11.48 1.74 -10.67
C ALA A 118 -11.10 3.11 -11.19
N PHE A 119 -10.88 4.02 -10.26
CA PHE A 119 -10.45 5.38 -10.53
C PHE A 119 -9.31 5.75 -9.60
N GLU A 120 -8.30 6.38 -10.15
CA GLU A 120 -7.15 6.91 -9.44
C GLU A 120 -6.97 8.36 -9.81
N GLN A 121 -6.71 9.19 -8.82
CA GLN A 121 -6.40 10.59 -9.00
C GLN A 121 -5.10 10.88 -8.29
N GLN A 122 -4.09 11.27 -9.04
CA GLN A 122 -2.83 11.77 -8.49
C GLN A 122 -3.03 13.24 -8.09
N SER A 123 -3.04 13.48 -6.81
CA SER A 123 -3.00 14.79 -6.18
C SER A 123 -1.99 14.73 -5.04
N SER A 124 -1.90 15.75 -4.21
CA SER A 124 -1.06 15.72 -3.00
C SER A 124 -1.33 14.54 -2.04
N GLN A 125 -2.44 13.82 -2.24
CA GLN A 125 -2.74 12.54 -1.61
C GLN A 125 -3.35 11.62 -2.67
N VAL A 126 -2.62 10.58 -3.09
CA VAL A 126 -3.13 9.62 -4.05
C VAL A 126 -4.13 8.71 -3.37
N LYS A 127 -5.38 8.87 -3.76
CA LYS A 127 -6.46 7.97 -3.36
C LYS A 127 -6.90 7.16 -4.57
N ALA A 128 -7.31 5.94 -4.33
CA ALA A 128 -7.83 5.06 -5.34
C ALA A 128 -9.19 4.49 -4.91
N PHE A 129 -10.13 4.39 -5.82
CA PHE A 129 -11.49 3.96 -5.54
C PHE A 129 -11.91 2.90 -6.55
N VAL A 130 -12.56 1.84 -6.09
CA VAL A 130 -13.17 0.84 -6.96
C VAL A 130 -14.63 0.63 -6.63
N ALA A 131 -15.49 0.72 -7.64
CA ALA A 131 -16.90 0.43 -7.57
C ALA A 131 -17.24 -0.86 -8.30
N PHE A 132 -18.17 -1.62 -7.73
CA PHE A 132 -18.62 -2.90 -8.29
C PHE A 132 -20.11 -2.88 -8.57
N TYR A 133 -20.49 -3.54 -9.68
CA TYR A 133 -21.88 -3.68 -10.12
C TYR A 133 -22.15 -5.11 -10.55
N ASP A 134 -23.22 -5.70 -10.04
CA ASP A 134 -23.77 -6.94 -10.55
C ASP A 134 -24.51 -6.66 -11.86
N LEU A 135 -24.11 -7.30 -12.94
CA LEU A 135 -24.76 -7.24 -14.23
C LEU A 135 -25.56 -8.52 -14.46
N ASP A 136 -26.89 -8.38 -14.48
CA ASP A 136 -27.79 -9.43 -14.95
C ASP A 136 -27.82 -9.41 -16.48
N PRO A 137 -27.29 -10.43 -17.16
CA PRO A 137 -27.26 -10.47 -18.63
C PRO A 137 -28.64 -10.59 -19.26
N ALA A 138 -29.66 -11.08 -18.54
CA ALA A 138 -31.01 -11.20 -19.04
C ALA A 138 -31.71 -9.84 -19.16
N THR A 139 -31.50 -8.96 -18.22
CA THR A 139 -32.10 -7.61 -18.17
C THR A 139 -31.20 -6.51 -18.67
N GLY A 140 -29.88 -6.69 -18.58
CA GLY A 140 -28.86 -5.67 -18.83
C GLY A 140 -28.75 -4.64 -17.70
N ILE A 141 -29.33 -4.90 -16.53
CA ILE A 141 -29.26 -3.99 -15.39
C ILE A 141 -27.96 -4.22 -14.63
N LEU A 142 -27.18 -3.13 -14.42
CA LEU A 142 -26.06 -3.08 -13.49
C LEU A 142 -26.58 -2.58 -12.14
N LYS A 143 -26.54 -3.46 -11.15
CA LYS A 143 -26.97 -3.16 -9.79
C LYS A 143 -25.73 -2.92 -8.91
N PRO A 144 -25.65 -1.81 -8.17
CA PRO A 144 -24.50 -1.55 -7.29
C PRO A 144 -24.29 -2.63 -6.24
N GLU A 145 -23.04 -3.10 -6.13
CA GLU A 145 -22.56 -4.02 -5.08
C GLU A 145 -21.87 -3.24 -3.97
N LYS A 146 -22.66 -2.45 -3.22
CA LYS A 146 -22.14 -1.51 -2.20
C LYS A 146 -21.21 -2.15 -1.18
N GLY A 147 -21.44 -3.42 -0.83
CA GLY A 147 -20.59 -4.15 0.12
C GLY A 147 -19.18 -4.49 -0.39
N LEU A 148 -18.94 -4.39 -1.71
CA LEU A 148 -17.64 -4.63 -2.32
C LEU A 148 -16.88 -3.35 -2.62
N THR A 149 -17.58 -2.23 -2.76
CA THR A 149 -16.98 -0.94 -3.07
C THR A 149 -16.06 -0.47 -1.96
N ARG A 150 -14.88 -0.01 -2.32
CA ARG A 150 -13.88 0.44 -1.37
C ARG A 150 -13.12 1.66 -1.87
N LEU A 151 -12.82 2.55 -0.94
CA LEU A 151 -11.79 3.57 -1.07
C LEU A 151 -10.50 2.99 -0.45
N PHE A 152 -9.42 3.06 -1.21
CA PHE A 152 -8.11 2.68 -0.76
C PHE A 152 -7.29 3.95 -0.51
N ALA A 153 -6.70 4.02 0.65
CA ALA A 153 -5.71 5.02 1.02
C ALA A 153 -4.47 4.28 1.50
N PRO A 154 -3.27 4.83 1.30
CA PRO A 154 -2.05 4.20 1.79
C PRO A 154 -2.08 4.11 3.32
N ASN A 155 -1.32 3.17 3.85
CA ASN A 155 -1.14 3.01 5.29
C ASN A 155 -0.39 4.17 5.93
N HIS A 156 0.44 4.83 5.14
CA HIS A 156 1.22 6.00 5.53
C HIS A 156 0.97 7.16 4.56
N PRO A 157 0.98 8.44 5.01
CA PRO A 157 0.70 9.60 4.17
C PRO A 157 1.58 9.74 2.91
N GLU A 158 2.82 9.26 2.96
CA GLU A 158 3.77 9.29 1.85
C GLU A 158 3.58 8.12 0.85
N GLY A 159 2.69 7.21 1.15
CA GLY A 159 2.36 6.11 0.26
C GLY A 159 1.48 6.54 -0.91
N ILE A 160 1.63 5.85 -2.03
CA ILE A 160 0.79 5.96 -3.22
C ILE A 160 0.06 4.65 -3.41
N VAL A 161 -1.25 4.70 -3.64
CA VAL A 161 -2.06 3.51 -3.90
C VAL A 161 -2.35 3.39 -5.40
N HIS A 162 -2.06 2.23 -5.97
CA HIS A 162 -2.39 1.86 -7.33
C HIS A 162 -3.30 0.64 -7.36
N ILE A 163 -4.42 0.71 -8.10
CA ILE A 163 -5.34 -0.40 -8.31
C ILE A 163 -5.02 -1.07 -9.65
N SER A 164 -4.83 -2.38 -9.63
CA SER A 164 -4.69 -3.19 -10.83
C SER A 164 -5.90 -4.12 -10.95
N LEU A 165 -6.85 -3.76 -11.80
CA LEU A 165 -7.89 -4.68 -12.26
C LEU A 165 -7.27 -5.64 -13.28
N PRO A 166 -7.61 -6.95 -13.26
CA PRO A 166 -6.92 -7.91 -14.10
C PRO A 166 -7.31 -7.78 -15.57
N GLN A 167 -6.30 -7.54 -16.42
CA GLN A 167 -6.42 -7.73 -17.87
C GLN A 167 -6.38 -9.22 -18.20
N HIS A 168 -5.49 -9.95 -17.53
CA HIS A 168 -5.37 -11.41 -17.62
C HIS A 168 -5.53 -12.02 -16.22
N GLY A 169 -6.08 -13.23 -16.16
CA GLY A 169 -6.37 -13.84 -14.86
C GLY A 169 -7.68 -13.31 -14.25
N LYS A 170 -7.77 -13.30 -12.93
CA LYS A 170 -8.99 -12.90 -12.22
C LYS A 170 -8.76 -12.13 -10.93
N ASP A 171 -7.54 -12.11 -10.43
CA ASP A 171 -7.23 -11.53 -9.13
C ASP A 171 -7.04 -10.01 -9.24
N MET A 172 -7.68 -9.28 -8.34
CA MET A 172 -7.50 -7.84 -8.21
C MET A 172 -6.31 -7.58 -7.30
N LYS A 173 -5.46 -6.62 -7.66
CA LYS A 173 -4.31 -6.20 -6.86
C LYS A 173 -4.40 -4.72 -6.52
N ILE A 174 -4.07 -4.39 -5.28
CA ILE A 174 -3.84 -3.03 -4.82
C ILE A 174 -2.37 -2.97 -4.40
N THR A 175 -1.62 -2.04 -4.96
CA THR A 175 -0.21 -1.86 -4.61
C THR A 175 -0.04 -0.54 -3.88
N GLU A 176 0.54 -0.59 -2.70
CA GLU A 176 1.02 0.60 -1.98
C GLU A 176 2.49 0.79 -2.32
N TYR A 177 2.83 1.92 -2.92
CA TYR A 177 4.21 2.30 -3.21
C TYR A 177 4.69 3.34 -2.21
N TYR A 178 5.89 3.13 -1.70
CA TYR A 178 6.63 4.07 -0.89
C TYR A 178 7.81 4.57 -1.72
N ILE A 179 7.62 5.70 -2.42
CA ILE A 179 8.54 6.19 -3.46
C ILE A 179 9.92 6.44 -2.88
N ASN A 180 10.02 7.08 -1.73
CA ASN A 180 11.30 7.39 -1.09
C ASN A 180 12.06 6.13 -0.68
N ALA A 181 11.35 5.09 -0.27
CA ALA A 181 11.92 3.78 0.07
C ALA A 181 12.10 2.87 -1.15
N MET A 182 11.50 3.21 -2.30
CA MET A 182 11.44 2.34 -3.50
C MET A 182 10.92 0.93 -3.16
N PHE A 183 9.90 0.86 -2.32
CA PHE A 183 9.34 -0.37 -1.77
C PHE A 183 7.84 -0.46 -2.07
N ALA A 184 7.33 -1.67 -2.24
CA ALA A 184 5.93 -1.91 -2.54
C ALA A 184 5.32 -3.03 -1.68
N ILE A 185 4.08 -2.81 -1.25
CA ILE A 185 3.25 -3.80 -0.58
C ILE A 185 2.05 -4.11 -1.48
N ASN A 186 1.86 -5.37 -1.81
CA ASN A 186 0.77 -5.83 -2.65
C ASN A 186 -0.34 -6.46 -1.81
N HIS A 187 -1.54 -5.92 -1.91
CA HIS A 187 -2.77 -6.49 -1.38
C HIS A 187 -3.48 -7.23 -2.51
N VAL A 188 -3.50 -8.53 -2.46
CA VAL A 188 -4.07 -9.38 -3.51
C VAL A 188 -5.41 -9.93 -3.06
N TYR A 189 -6.41 -9.80 -3.92
CA TYR A 189 -7.78 -10.28 -3.72
C TYR A 189 -8.07 -11.36 -4.75
N ALA A 190 -7.84 -12.62 -4.38
CA ALA A 190 -8.08 -13.76 -5.25
C ALA A 190 -9.56 -13.90 -5.59
N TRP A 191 -9.86 -14.25 -6.85
CA TRP A 191 -11.25 -14.44 -7.29
C TRP A 191 -11.86 -15.72 -6.71
N ASP A 192 -12.98 -15.60 -5.98
CA ASP A 192 -13.69 -16.75 -5.37
C ASP A 192 -14.78 -17.40 -6.24
N GLY A 193 -14.94 -16.92 -7.47
CA GLY A 193 -16.02 -17.35 -8.39
C GLY A 193 -17.21 -16.40 -8.41
N MET A 194 -17.34 -15.51 -7.44
CA MET A 194 -18.43 -14.54 -7.31
C MET A 194 -17.96 -13.11 -7.18
N LYS A 195 -16.83 -12.89 -6.50
CA LYS A 195 -16.29 -11.57 -6.16
C LYS A 195 -14.78 -11.65 -5.85
N PRO A 196 -14.07 -10.55 -5.78
CA PRO A 196 -12.75 -10.50 -5.12
C PRO A 196 -12.87 -11.03 -3.70
N GLY A 197 -12.10 -12.06 -3.38
CA GLY A 197 -12.19 -12.82 -2.14
C GLY A 197 -11.48 -12.15 -0.98
N ARG A 198 -10.97 -12.99 -0.07
CA ARG A 198 -10.21 -12.50 1.08
C ARG A 198 -8.88 -11.92 0.61
N GLU A 199 -8.51 -10.79 1.18
CA GLU A 199 -7.21 -10.16 1.03
C GLU A 199 -6.10 -11.06 1.60
N HIS A 200 -5.01 -11.15 0.86
CA HIS A 200 -3.71 -11.55 1.39
C HIS A 200 -2.66 -10.52 0.97
N VAL A 201 -1.62 -10.39 1.76
CA VAL A 201 -0.58 -9.39 1.57
C VAL A 201 0.71 -10.06 1.12
N GLU A 202 1.32 -9.52 0.07
CA GLU A 202 2.62 -9.91 -0.44
C GLU A 202 3.57 -8.72 -0.27
N ILE A 203 4.65 -8.93 0.47
CA ILE A 203 5.73 -7.94 0.62
C ILE A 203 6.95 -8.48 -0.11
N GLU A 204 7.56 -7.65 -0.92
CA GLU A 204 8.76 -8.04 -1.64
C GLU A 204 9.87 -8.43 -0.66
N SER A 205 10.53 -9.56 -0.95
CA SER A 205 11.64 -10.08 -0.13
C SER A 205 11.33 -10.42 1.33
N ILE A 206 10.06 -10.55 1.73
CA ILE A 206 9.67 -10.83 3.12
C ILE A 206 10.36 -12.06 3.70
N ASP A 207 10.46 -13.14 2.92
CA ASP A 207 11.09 -14.39 3.39
C ASP A 207 12.58 -14.19 3.68
N LYS A 208 13.27 -13.37 2.88
CA LYS A 208 14.68 -13.00 3.11
C LYS A 208 14.83 -12.11 4.36
N MET A 209 13.98 -11.11 4.49
CA MET A 209 13.99 -10.20 5.64
C MET A 209 13.76 -10.97 6.93
N TRP A 210 12.76 -11.84 6.95
CA TRP A 210 12.46 -12.65 8.12
C TRP A 210 13.54 -13.70 8.42
N ALA A 211 14.16 -14.30 7.40
CA ALA A 211 15.28 -15.21 7.56
C ALA A 211 16.54 -14.51 8.11
N GLU A 212 16.81 -13.28 7.68
CA GLU A 212 17.91 -12.46 8.23
C GLU A 212 17.71 -12.22 9.73
N TYR A 213 16.50 -11.78 10.12
CA TYR A 213 16.14 -11.63 11.53
C TYR A 213 16.22 -12.95 12.30
N SER A 214 15.69 -14.06 11.75
CA SER A 214 15.67 -15.37 12.41
C SER A 214 17.07 -15.92 12.67
N ASN A 215 18.04 -15.59 11.79
CA ASN A 215 19.44 -15.96 11.98
C ASN A 215 20.12 -15.20 13.13
N GLN A 216 19.65 -13.98 13.42
CA GLN A 216 20.18 -13.17 14.52
C GLN A 216 19.42 -13.41 15.84
N ALA A 217 18.14 -13.76 15.75
CA ALA A 217 17.32 -14.08 16.92
C ALA A 217 17.57 -15.52 17.36
N MET A 218 17.69 -15.72 18.66
CA MET A 218 17.76 -17.08 19.21
C MET A 218 16.34 -17.66 19.29
N MET A 219 15.78 -18.04 18.14
CA MET A 219 14.45 -18.64 18.07
C MET A 219 14.49 -20.11 18.44
N ASP A 220 13.60 -20.51 19.36
CA ASP A 220 13.35 -21.90 19.71
C ASP A 220 12.13 -22.43 18.94
N GLY A 221 12.33 -22.81 17.70
CA GLY A 221 11.27 -23.34 16.83
C GLY A 221 10.93 -22.43 15.64
N GLU A 222 9.89 -22.80 14.89
CA GLU A 222 9.43 -22.04 13.74
C GLU A 222 8.43 -20.98 14.14
N HIS A 223 8.80 -19.72 14.00
CA HIS A 223 7.96 -18.55 14.23
C HIS A 223 7.85 -17.72 12.93
N PRO A 224 6.99 -18.11 11.98
CA PRO A 224 6.86 -17.36 10.73
C PRO A 224 6.28 -15.97 10.98
N ALA A 225 6.68 -15.00 10.16
CA ALA A 225 6.03 -13.69 10.13
C ALA A 225 4.56 -13.86 9.75
N THR A 226 3.66 -13.32 10.57
CA THR A 226 2.21 -13.39 10.36
C THR A 226 1.54 -12.03 10.30
N ARG A 227 2.27 -10.99 10.65
CA ARG A 227 1.79 -9.60 10.67
C ARG A 227 2.88 -8.63 10.30
N TYR A 228 2.46 -7.46 9.84
CA TYR A 228 3.34 -6.34 9.52
C TYR A 228 2.74 -5.03 10.03
N ALA A 229 3.57 -4.01 10.13
CA ALA A 229 3.16 -2.62 10.33
C ALA A 229 4.08 -1.70 9.56
N ILE A 230 3.56 -0.56 9.13
CA ILE A 230 4.31 0.52 8.53
C ILE A 230 4.28 1.68 9.51
N ILE A 231 5.43 2.14 9.93
CA ILE A 231 5.59 3.22 10.92
C ILE A 231 6.72 4.15 10.49
N ASP A 232 6.55 5.43 10.72
CA ASP A 232 7.57 6.46 10.47
C ASP A 232 8.18 6.86 11.82
N ILE A 233 9.31 6.21 12.16
CA ILE A 233 9.94 6.33 13.47
C ILE A 233 10.66 7.68 13.59
N ASP A 234 11.41 8.09 12.55
CA ASP A 234 12.20 9.32 12.56
C ASP A 234 11.42 10.54 12.04
N ARG A 235 10.16 10.35 11.61
CA ARG A 235 9.23 11.38 11.14
C ARG A 235 9.74 12.16 9.93
N ASP A 236 10.47 11.49 9.06
CA ASP A 236 11.02 12.08 7.84
C ASP A 236 10.07 11.92 6.64
N GLY A 237 8.98 11.17 6.81
CA GLY A 237 8.01 10.85 5.78
C GLY A 237 8.27 9.52 5.07
N SER A 238 9.41 8.88 5.29
CA SER A 238 9.70 7.55 4.74
C SER A 238 9.54 6.50 5.84
N PRO A 239 8.56 5.61 5.76
CA PRO A 239 8.29 4.70 6.88
C PRO A 239 9.22 3.51 6.92
N GLU A 240 9.43 2.99 8.12
CA GLU A 240 10.04 1.70 8.40
C GLU A 240 8.98 0.58 8.31
N LEU A 241 9.45 -0.63 7.99
CA LEU A 241 8.65 -1.84 8.00
C LEU A 241 8.91 -2.63 9.28
N MET A 242 7.84 -2.96 10.00
CA MET A 242 7.89 -3.94 11.08
C MET A 242 7.28 -5.26 10.63
N LEU A 243 7.95 -6.35 10.98
CA LEU A 243 7.44 -7.71 10.85
C LEU A 243 7.27 -8.32 12.24
N GLY A 244 6.28 -9.17 12.43
CA GLY A 244 6.03 -9.85 13.69
C GLY A 244 5.47 -11.25 13.51
N ALA A 245 5.86 -12.17 14.41
CA ALA A 245 5.23 -13.47 14.54
C ALA A 245 3.84 -13.37 15.19
N ALA A 246 3.15 -14.50 15.29
CA ALA A 246 1.85 -14.57 15.97
C ALA A 246 1.95 -14.26 17.48
N SER A 247 3.06 -14.68 18.13
CA SER A 247 3.39 -14.23 19.47
C SER A 247 4.04 -12.85 19.44
N ASP A 248 3.86 -12.09 20.51
CA ASP A 248 4.52 -10.77 20.65
C ASP A 248 6.03 -10.88 20.94
N ASP A 249 6.56 -12.09 21.08
CA ASP A 249 7.94 -12.32 21.49
C ASP A 249 8.95 -12.09 20.36
N TYR A 250 8.51 -12.17 19.09
CA TYR A 250 9.39 -12.05 17.94
C TYR A 250 8.92 -10.93 17.03
N GLN A 251 9.72 -9.88 16.92
CA GLN A 251 9.47 -8.71 16.10
C GLN A 251 10.78 -8.18 15.51
N ALA A 252 10.73 -7.68 14.27
CA ALA A 252 11.87 -7.09 13.59
C ALA A 252 11.46 -5.75 12.98
N VAL A 253 12.36 -4.76 13.04
CA VAL A 253 12.21 -3.45 12.41
C VAL A 253 13.23 -3.31 11.32
N PHE A 254 12.78 -2.99 10.12
CA PHE A 254 13.62 -2.80 8.96
C PHE A 254 13.50 -1.36 8.46
N ALA A 255 14.65 -0.71 8.27
CA ALA A 255 14.73 0.49 7.47
C ALA A 255 14.62 0.13 5.99
N LEU A 256 13.82 0.91 5.24
CA LEU A 256 13.59 0.72 3.81
C LEU A 256 14.09 1.96 3.07
N TYR A 257 15.10 1.81 2.22
CA TYR A 257 15.64 2.93 1.44
C TYR A 257 16.31 2.46 0.15
N ASP A 258 16.15 3.22 -0.93
CA ASP A 258 16.75 2.94 -2.24
C ASP A 258 16.52 1.49 -2.74
N GLY A 259 15.33 0.93 -2.48
CA GLY A 259 14.99 -0.46 -2.83
C GLY A 259 15.73 -1.52 -2.03
N LYS A 260 16.33 -1.16 -0.90
CA LYS A 260 17.02 -2.05 0.04
C LYS A 260 16.28 -2.09 1.37
N TYR A 261 16.59 -3.10 2.15
CA TYR A 261 16.17 -3.18 3.55
C TYR A 261 17.38 -3.48 4.43
N GLU A 262 17.34 -3.01 5.65
CA GLU A 262 18.34 -3.26 6.69
C GLU A 262 17.64 -3.51 8.02
N LEU A 263 18.00 -4.58 8.72
CA LEU A 263 17.49 -4.88 10.05
C LEU A 263 18.11 -3.89 11.04
N ILE A 264 17.29 -3.05 11.66
CA ILE A 264 17.74 -1.96 12.53
C ILE A 264 17.44 -2.17 14.00
N ALA A 265 16.47 -3.00 14.33
CA ALA A 265 16.18 -3.41 15.70
C ALA A 265 15.36 -4.69 15.72
N ALA A 266 15.44 -5.43 16.82
CA ALA A 266 14.75 -6.70 16.96
C ALA A 266 14.28 -6.94 18.39
N LYS A 267 13.16 -7.65 18.52
CA LYS A 267 12.66 -8.25 19.76
C LYS A 267 12.69 -9.75 19.63
N ASP A 268 13.18 -10.43 20.64
CA ASP A 268 13.05 -11.86 20.82
C ASP A 268 12.74 -12.18 22.29
N TYR A 269 12.73 -13.44 22.66
CA TYR A 269 12.40 -13.87 24.04
C TYR A 269 13.36 -13.32 25.13
N LYS A 270 14.54 -12.79 24.74
CA LYS A 270 15.53 -12.17 25.63
C LYS A 270 15.66 -10.67 25.45
N ARG A 271 15.20 -10.12 24.32
CA ARG A 271 15.33 -8.72 23.96
C ARG A 271 13.98 -8.03 23.93
N SER A 272 13.91 -6.84 24.46
CA SER A 272 12.81 -5.88 24.26
C SER A 272 13.10 -4.97 23.09
N LEU A 273 12.06 -4.41 22.50
CA LEU A 273 12.15 -3.38 21.47
C LEU A 273 11.72 -2.03 22.06
N ASN A 274 12.51 -1.00 21.85
CA ASN A 274 12.31 0.34 22.40
C ASN A 274 12.34 1.39 21.29
N PHE A 275 11.42 2.36 21.34
CA PHE A 275 11.32 3.42 20.35
C PHE A 275 11.67 4.78 20.97
N TYR A 276 12.48 5.58 20.28
CA TYR A 276 12.94 6.90 20.70
C TYR A 276 12.66 7.93 19.57
N PRO A 277 11.39 8.16 19.21
CA PRO A 277 11.07 9.04 18.09
C PRO A 277 11.42 10.52 18.46
N PRO A 278 11.89 11.31 17.52
CA PRO A 278 12.06 10.97 16.09
C PRO A 278 13.48 10.53 15.71
N LYS A 279 14.24 9.89 16.57
CA LYS A 279 15.68 9.73 16.34
C LYS A 279 16.16 8.30 16.21
N ALA A 280 15.63 7.39 17.03
CA ALA A 280 16.23 6.06 17.14
C ALA A 280 15.20 4.97 17.45
N VAL A 281 15.61 3.76 17.16
CA VAL A 281 14.98 2.52 17.63
C VAL A 281 16.08 1.65 18.26
N GLY A 282 15.75 0.87 19.26
CA GLY A 282 16.74 0.05 19.92
C GLY A 282 16.20 -1.26 20.47
N SER A 283 17.09 -2.16 20.76
CA SER A 283 16.85 -3.44 21.41
C SER A 283 17.63 -3.48 22.73
N ALA A 284 17.02 -4.09 23.75
CA ALA A 284 17.67 -4.24 25.06
C ALA A 284 17.46 -5.64 25.61
N GLY A 285 18.49 -6.28 26.16
CA GLY A 285 18.38 -7.64 26.68
C GLY A 285 19.56 -8.10 27.51
N GLY A 286 19.40 -9.27 28.12
CA GLY A 286 20.44 -9.91 28.92
C GLY A 286 21.38 -10.78 28.08
N CYS A 287 22.69 -10.65 28.32
CA CYS A 287 23.72 -11.49 27.67
C CYS A 287 24.28 -12.57 28.61
N GLY A 288 23.70 -12.72 29.79
CA GLY A 288 24.10 -13.70 30.80
C GLY A 288 24.00 -13.14 32.22
N THR A 289 24.50 -13.90 33.21
CA THR A 289 24.45 -13.46 34.61
C THR A 289 25.34 -12.24 34.80
N GLY A 290 24.73 -11.10 35.22
CA GLY A 290 25.45 -9.85 35.44
C GLY A 290 25.84 -9.11 34.15
N CYS A 291 25.30 -9.54 33.02
CA CYS A 291 25.55 -8.87 31.73
C CYS A 291 24.22 -8.42 31.13
N PHE A 292 24.19 -7.18 30.68
CA PHE A 292 23.06 -6.60 29.97
C PHE A 292 23.57 -5.79 28.80
N TYR A 293 22.87 -5.80 27.69
CA TYR A 293 23.24 -4.99 26.54
C TYR A 293 22.05 -4.23 25.97
N ILE A 294 22.33 -3.07 25.44
CA ILE A 294 21.37 -2.25 24.73
C ILE A 294 22.05 -1.79 23.44
N ASP A 295 21.34 -1.93 22.35
CA ASP A 295 21.75 -1.38 21.06
C ASP A 295 20.71 -0.37 20.56
N TRP A 296 21.19 0.67 19.90
CA TRP A 296 20.36 1.70 19.28
C TRP A 296 20.83 1.95 17.86
N THR A 297 19.87 2.02 16.94
CA THR A 297 20.11 2.51 15.59
C THR A 297 19.52 3.91 15.46
N LEU A 298 20.39 4.88 15.16
CA LEU A 298 19.97 6.22 14.80
C LEU A 298 19.57 6.25 13.35
N LEU A 299 18.43 6.88 13.08
CA LEU A 299 17.89 7.07 11.75
C LEU A 299 18.08 8.53 11.31
N GLU A 300 18.37 8.72 10.04
CA GLU A 300 18.33 10.00 9.34
C GLU A 300 17.80 9.76 7.93
N SER A 301 16.60 10.25 7.65
CA SER A 301 15.90 10.02 6.39
C SER A 301 15.75 8.53 6.11
N SER A 302 15.16 7.80 7.05
CA SER A 302 14.96 6.33 7.07
C SER A 302 16.23 5.50 6.82
N ARG A 303 17.39 6.11 6.87
CA ARG A 303 18.67 5.41 6.71
C ARG A 303 19.33 5.24 8.07
N PRO A 304 19.81 4.03 8.39
CA PRO A 304 20.67 3.83 9.53
C PRO A 304 21.91 4.73 9.40
N LYS A 305 22.10 5.62 10.35
CA LYS A 305 23.23 6.56 10.34
C LYS A 305 24.33 6.10 11.26
N HIS A 306 23.95 5.70 12.45
CA HIS A 306 24.88 5.25 13.48
C HIS A 306 24.26 4.09 14.24
N HIS A 307 25.10 3.14 14.59
CA HIS A 307 24.79 2.05 15.50
C HIS A 307 25.55 2.23 16.80
N ILE A 308 24.86 2.25 17.92
CA ILE A 308 25.43 2.43 19.24
C ILE A 308 25.10 1.20 20.07
N GLU A 309 26.12 0.63 20.66
CA GLU A 309 25.96 -0.49 21.58
C GLU A 309 26.44 -0.06 22.97
N ASN A 310 25.74 -0.53 24.01
CA ASN A 310 26.20 -0.46 25.39
C ASN A 310 26.14 -1.85 26.00
N GLN A 311 27.28 -2.42 26.30
CA GLN A 311 27.38 -3.63 27.11
C GLN A 311 27.61 -3.23 28.57
N GLN A 312 26.68 -3.61 29.43
CA GLN A 312 26.78 -3.37 30.87
C GLN A 312 27.26 -4.65 31.57
N GLU A 313 28.33 -4.56 32.32
CA GLU A 313 28.87 -5.67 33.09
C GLU A 313 28.86 -5.33 34.59
N TYR A 314 28.44 -6.30 35.40
CA TYR A 314 28.47 -6.16 36.84
C TYR A 314 29.89 -6.42 37.37
N ASN A 315 30.47 -5.42 37.99
CA ASN A 315 31.75 -5.55 38.68
C ASN A 315 31.52 -5.99 40.15
N PHE A 316 31.85 -7.24 40.42
CA PHE A 316 31.67 -7.82 41.76
C PHE A 316 32.61 -7.26 42.85
N GLU A 317 33.70 -6.60 42.46
CA GLU A 317 34.63 -6.00 43.42
C GLU A 317 34.14 -4.62 43.91
N THR A 318 33.53 -3.86 43.03
CA THR A 318 33.03 -2.51 43.35
C THR A 318 31.53 -2.43 43.62
N ASP A 319 30.82 -3.57 43.40
CA ASP A 319 29.33 -3.68 43.54
C ASP A 319 28.60 -2.67 42.64
N THR A 320 29.10 -2.48 41.40
CA THR A 320 28.57 -1.51 40.43
C THR A 320 28.44 -2.11 39.04
N MET A 321 27.51 -1.56 38.23
CA MET A 321 27.48 -1.80 36.80
C MET A 321 28.50 -0.91 36.10
N VAL A 322 29.21 -1.47 35.13
CA VAL A 322 30.17 -0.76 34.27
C VAL A 322 29.65 -0.75 32.86
N ASP A 323 29.59 0.43 32.26
CA ASP A 323 29.11 0.63 30.89
C ASP A 323 30.29 0.64 29.90
N HIS A 324 30.14 -0.16 28.82
CA HIS A 324 31.09 -0.23 27.72
C HIS A 324 30.36 0.17 26.42
N TYR A 325 30.63 1.36 25.92
CA TYR A 325 29.99 1.87 24.71
C TYR A 325 30.84 1.59 23.47
N SER A 326 30.15 1.26 22.38
CA SER A 326 30.72 1.31 21.03
C SER A 326 29.85 2.17 20.11
N LEU A 327 30.47 2.86 19.16
CA LEU A 327 29.84 3.63 18.09
C LEU A 327 30.35 3.08 16.75
N ASP A 328 29.44 2.56 15.93
CA ASP A 328 29.74 1.95 14.65
C ASP A 328 30.85 0.88 14.76
N GLY A 329 30.80 0.06 15.81
CA GLY A 329 31.76 -0.98 16.12
C GLY A 329 33.12 -0.47 16.66
N ARG A 330 33.24 0.79 17.01
CA ARG A 330 34.46 1.36 17.64
C ARG A 330 34.19 1.67 19.09
N GLU A 331 35.06 1.20 19.96
CA GLU A 331 34.97 1.50 21.41
C GLU A 331 35.00 3.01 21.68
N VAL A 332 34.07 3.47 22.49
CA VAL A 332 34.02 4.85 23.01
C VAL A 332 34.80 4.90 24.29
N VAL A 333 35.96 5.57 24.25
CA VAL A 333 36.94 5.57 25.35
C VAL A 333 36.39 6.19 26.64
N HIS A 334 35.40 7.08 26.55
CA HIS A 334 34.79 7.73 27.70
C HIS A 334 33.29 7.40 27.78
N ALA A 335 32.89 6.62 28.79
CA ALA A 335 31.49 6.26 29.00
C ALA A 335 30.54 7.47 29.06
N GLU A 336 31.02 8.61 29.59
CA GLU A 336 30.26 9.88 29.62
C GLU A 336 29.86 10.39 28.21
N GLU A 337 30.62 10.07 27.18
CA GLU A 337 30.32 10.45 25.81
C GLU A 337 29.17 9.58 25.27
N GLY A 338 29.20 8.26 25.51
CA GLY A 338 28.13 7.34 25.22
C GLY A 338 26.82 7.73 25.92
N ASP A 339 26.91 8.03 27.22
CA ASP A 339 25.77 8.49 28.01
C ASP A 339 25.14 9.78 27.44
N ARG A 340 25.95 10.75 27.04
CA ARG A 340 25.45 12.00 26.45
C ARG A 340 24.73 11.73 25.13
N LEU A 341 25.26 10.82 24.34
CA LEU A 341 24.66 10.46 23.06
C LEU A 341 23.30 9.79 23.27
N VAL A 342 23.22 8.79 24.15
CA VAL A 342 21.96 8.08 24.47
C VAL A 342 20.94 9.04 25.09
N LYS A 343 21.34 9.89 26.03
CA LYS A 343 20.46 10.92 26.60
C LYS A 343 19.89 11.89 25.56
N SER A 344 20.61 12.09 24.43
CA SER A 344 20.14 12.94 23.35
C SER A 344 18.93 12.38 22.59
N PHE A 345 18.62 11.06 22.72
CA PHE A 345 17.46 10.43 22.09
C PHE A 345 16.15 10.78 22.79
N GLY A 346 16.21 11.13 24.07
CA GLY A 346 15.05 11.35 24.91
C GLY A 346 14.59 10.07 25.61
N GLU A 347 13.35 10.07 26.02
CA GLU A 347 12.74 8.90 26.66
C GLU A 347 12.15 7.95 25.63
N SER A 348 12.22 6.65 25.92
CA SER A 348 11.54 5.65 25.12
C SER A 348 10.02 5.80 25.28
N VAL A 349 9.29 5.55 24.20
CA VAL A 349 7.83 5.60 24.21
C VAL A 349 7.23 4.25 23.87
N ASP A 350 6.08 3.96 24.49
CA ASP A 350 5.25 2.85 24.06
C ASP A 350 4.58 3.21 22.73
N TYR A 351 4.98 2.52 21.69
CA TYR A 351 4.42 2.71 20.35
C TYR A 351 3.19 1.82 20.17
N ASN A 352 2.03 2.42 19.93
CA ASN A 352 0.85 1.65 19.55
C ASN A 352 0.98 1.23 18.07
N ILE A 353 1.55 0.04 17.84
CA ILE A 353 1.90 -0.46 16.52
C ILE A 353 0.61 -0.88 15.79
N PRO A 354 0.31 -0.31 14.61
CA PRO A 354 -0.89 -0.60 13.84
C PRO A 354 -0.75 -1.92 13.07
N TRP A 355 -0.66 -3.04 13.78
CA TRP A 355 -0.47 -4.35 13.17
C TRP A 355 -1.55 -4.75 12.18
N ARG A 356 -1.14 -5.31 11.06
CA ARG A 356 -1.99 -5.89 10.01
C ARG A 356 -1.57 -7.33 9.73
N PRO A 357 -2.51 -8.23 9.38
CA PRO A 357 -2.18 -9.60 9.03
C PRO A 357 -1.46 -9.66 7.67
N LEU A 358 -0.48 -10.55 7.56
CA LEU A 358 0.19 -10.91 6.30
C LEU A 358 -0.60 -11.96 5.51
N ARG A 359 -1.38 -12.82 6.18
CA ARG A 359 -2.13 -13.93 5.55
C ARG A 359 -3.45 -14.19 6.26
#